data_104a6744d57aa35763c933f6f6928ee0
#
_entry.id   104a6744d57aa35763c933f6f6928ee0
#
_cell.length_a   1.000
_cell.length_b   1.000
_cell.length_c   1.000
_cell.angle_alpha   90.00
_cell.angle_beta   90.00
_cell.angle_gamma   90.00
#
_symmetry.space_group_name_H-M   'P 1'
#
loop_
_entity.id
_entity.type
_entity.pdbx_description
1 polymer ?
#
loop_
_entity_poly.entity_id
_entity_poly.type
_entity_poly.pdbx_seq_one_letter_code
_entity_poly.pdbx_strand_id
1 'polypeptide(L)'
;MLRVIIGEIPPLSTPQAVARWLSPALRAQQPSGKRQASWLAGRVMLAWAVGTRGLPPLETDPHGKPFLPHRPELAFNLSHSDGVVALTLSDAGAVGCDIERIRPRRSWPSLARAIFSEEEQAMLSALPEEARLPAFWQCWTRREALLKQRGAAVWELLQAPAILTPPEGVFLSDCRVEDLQIAVCACVPCKDIGKRLESLTLASL
;
A
#
# COMPACT_ATOMS: atom_id res chain seq x y z
N MET A 1 12.25 -10.69 -7.30
CA MET A 1 12.55 -9.38 -6.66
C MET A 1 11.31 -8.89 -5.93
N LEU A 2 11.45 -8.37 -4.70
CA LEU A 2 10.40 -7.65 -3.99
C LEU A 2 10.98 -6.33 -3.49
N ARG A 3 10.36 -5.21 -3.88
CA ARG A 3 10.74 -3.85 -3.46
C ARG A 3 9.58 -3.20 -2.72
N VAL A 4 9.89 -2.45 -1.67
CA VAL A 4 8.93 -1.64 -0.92
C VAL A 4 9.48 -0.23 -0.84
N ILE A 5 8.75 0.73 -1.38
CA ILE A 5 9.19 2.11 -1.56
C ILE A 5 8.18 3.04 -0.92
N ILE A 6 8.64 4.02 -0.16
CA ILE A 6 7.80 5.10 0.37
C ILE A 6 8.31 6.46 -0.08
N GLY A 7 7.43 7.44 -0.11
CA GLY A 7 7.79 8.81 -0.43
C GLY A 7 6.70 9.79 -0.05
N GLU A 8 7.08 11.05 0.10
CA GLU A 8 6.12 12.13 0.36
C GLU A 8 5.37 12.52 -0.91
N ILE A 9 4.07 12.75 -0.79
CA ILE A 9 3.21 13.14 -1.92
C ILE A 9 3.60 14.51 -2.52
N PRO A 10 3.86 15.58 -1.73
CA PRO A 10 4.13 16.89 -2.30
C PRO A 10 5.30 16.92 -3.28
N PRO A 11 6.51 16.43 -2.97
CA PRO A 11 7.62 16.45 -3.94
C PRO A 11 7.38 15.56 -5.17
N LEU A 12 6.68 14.43 -5.01
CA LEU A 12 6.40 13.50 -6.11
C LEU A 12 5.28 13.99 -7.04
N SER A 13 4.42 14.88 -6.58
CA SER A 13 3.30 15.44 -7.38
C SER A 13 3.59 16.82 -7.96
N THR A 14 4.83 17.30 -7.91
CA THR A 14 5.20 18.57 -8.54
C THR A 14 5.03 18.52 -10.05
N PRO A 15 4.72 19.67 -10.72
CA PRO A 15 4.62 19.71 -12.17
C PRO A 15 5.87 19.19 -12.89
N GLN A 16 7.05 19.45 -12.34
CA GLN A 16 8.34 18.99 -12.90
C GLN A 16 8.48 17.47 -12.82
N ALA A 17 8.22 16.86 -11.65
CA ALA A 17 8.26 15.41 -11.48
C ALA A 17 7.24 14.73 -12.38
N VAL A 18 6.01 15.23 -12.42
CA VAL A 18 4.93 14.72 -13.25
C VAL A 18 5.28 14.81 -14.74
N ALA A 19 5.80 15.94 -15.21
CA ALA A 19 6.18 16.11 -16.62
C ALA A 19 7.34 15.19 -17.03
N ARG A 20 8.28 14.93 -16.12
CA ARG A 20 9.45 14.08 -16.36
C ARG A 20 9.09 12.58 -16.44
N TRP A 21 8.20 12.14 -15.57
CA TRP A 21 7.94 10.71 -15.36
C TRP A 21 6.68 10.18 -16.01
N LEU A 22 5.65 11.01 -16.26
CA LEU A 22 4.37 10.58 -16.79
C LEU A 22 4.12 11.08 -18.20
N SER A 23 3.63 10.20 -19.09
CA SER A 23 3.23 10.60 -20.45
C SER A 23 2.07 11.59 -20.42
N PRO A 24 1.88 12.42 -21.47
CA PRO A 24 0.70 13.27 -21.59
C PRO A 24 -0.62 12.49 -21.52
N ALA A 25 -0.67 11.29 -22.12
CA ALA A 25 -1.84 10.44 -22.12
C ALA A 25 -2.19 9.92 -20.71
N LEU A 26 -1.18 9.54 -19.90
CA LEU A 26 -1.42 9.15 -18.50
C LEU A 26 -1.87 10.34 -17.66
N ARG A 27 -1.24 11.50 -17.84
CA ARG A 27 -1.63 12.75 -17.13
C ARG A 27 -3.08 13.16 -17.41
N ALA A 28 -3.58 12.92 -18.62
CA ALA A 28 -4.97 13.21 -18.97
C ALA A 28 -6.00 12.36 -18.19
N GLN A 29 -5.57 11.22 -17.60
CA GLN A 29 -6.42 10.33 -16.78
C GLN A 29 -6.46 10.73 -15.30
N GLN A 30 -5.75 11.79 -14.89
CA GLN A 30 -5.70 12.19 -13.49
C GLN A 30 -7.09 12.56 -12.95
N PRO A 31 -7.47 12.12 -11.76
CA PRO A 31 -8.70 12.53 -11.12
C PRO A 31 -8.63 14.00 -10.70
N SER A 32 -9.78 14.64 -10.59
CA SER A 32 -9.88 15.98 -10.01
C SER A 32 -9.97 15.93 -8.47
N GLY A 33 -9.67 17.07 -7.83
CA GLY A 33 -9.87 17.27 -6.40
C GLY A 33 -8.86 16.56 -5.51
N LYS A 34 -9.27 16.16 -4.30
CA LYS A 34 -8.38 15.70 -3.21
C LYS A 34 -7.52 14.49 -3.56
N ARG A 35 -7.94 13.66 -4.51
CA ARG A 35 -7.19 12.46 -4.91
C ARG A 35 -6.08 12.71 -5.94
N GLN A 36 -6.05 13.88 -6.56
CA GLN A 36 -5.13 14.18 -7.66
C GLN A 36 -3.66 14.04 -7.25
N ALA A 37 -3.25 14.68 -6.17
CA ALA A 37 -1.85 14.67 -5.73
C ALA A 37 -1.35 13.27 -5.39
N SER A 38 -2.12 12.49 -4.62
CA SER A 38 -1.75 11.11 -4.27
C SER A 38 -1.73 10.18 -5.50
N TRP A 39 -2.66 10.38 -6.44
CA TRP A 39 -2.69 9.65 -7.69
C TRP A 39 -1.46 9.91 -8.54
N LEU A 40 -1.07 11.17 -8.71
CA LEU A 40 0.13 11.58 -9.45
C LEU A 40 1.41 11.08 -8.78
N ALA A 41 1.54 11.28 -7.47
CA ALA A 41 2.70 10.81 -6.70
C ALA A 41 2.92 9.29 -6.83
N GLY A 42 1.84 8.51 -6.74
CA GLY A 42 1.91 7.04 -6.91
C GLY A 42 2.40 6.63 -8.30
N ARG A 43 1.95 7.33 -9.37
CA ARG A 43 2.41 7.03 -10.74
C ARG A 43 3.83 7.48 -10.99
N VAL A 44 4.25 8.62 -10.45
CA VAL A 44 5.65 9.08 -10.51
C VAL A 44 6.57 8.07 -9.81
N MET A 45 6.18 7.61 -8.61
CA MET A 45 6.93 6.58 -7.87
C MET A 45 7.01 5.27 -8.66
N LEU A 46 5.91 4.82 -9.26
CA LEU A 46 5.90 3.62 -10.11
C LEU A 46 6.82 3.79 -11.32
N ALA A 47 6.71 4.90 -12.04
CA ALA A 47 7.55 5.21 -13.20
C ALA A 47 9.04 5.19 -12.86
N TRP A 48 9.41 5.79 -11.72
CA TRP A 48 10.77 5.76 -11.21
C TRP A 48 11.21 4.33 -10.86
N ALA A 49 10.37 3.58 -10.15
CA ALA A 49 10.69 2.22 -9.69
C ALA A 49 10.92 1.23 -10.84
N VAL A 50 10.19 1.38 -11.95
CA VAL A 50 10.34 0.54 -13.16
C VAL A 50 11.34 1.14 -14.18
N GLY A 51 11.94 2.30 -13.89
CA GLY A 51 12.92 2.95 -14.74
C GLY A 51 12.35 3.51 -16.05
N THR A 52 11.05 3.83 -16.11
CA THR A 52 10.36 4.26 -17.33
C THR A 52 9.97 5.71 -17.25
N ARG A 53 10.74 6.60 -17.93
CA ARG A 53 10.33 7.98 -18.15
C ARG A 53 9.17 8.04 -19.15
N GLY A 54 8.20 8.92 -18.88
CA GLY A 54 7.01 9.02 -19.73
C GLY A 54 6.10 7.78 -19.60
N LEU A 55 5.91 7.26 -18.37
CA LEU A 55 5.06 6.11 -18.09
C LEU A 55 3.73 6.21 -18.87
N PRO A 56 3.40 5.21 -19.69
CA PRO A 56 2.14 5.20 -20.44
C PRO A 56 0.94 4.95 -19.53
N PRO A 57 -0.30 5.11 -20.03
CA PRO A 57 -1.50 4.71 -19.31
C PRO A 57 -1.42 3.29 -18.77
N LEU A 58 -1.92 3.10 -17.57
CA LEU A 58 -2.10 1.79 -16.95
C LEU A 58 -3.44 1.21 -17.38
N GLU A 59 -3.52 -0.09 -17.45
CA GLU A 59 -4.79 -0.81 -17.56
C GLU A 59 -5.26 -1.26 -16.18
N THR A 60 -6.53 -1.66 -16.07
CA THR A 60 -7.10 -2.22 -14.85
C THR A 60 -7.66 -3.61 -15.11
N ASP A 61 -7.49 -4.48 -14.14
CA ASP A 61 -8.14 -5.78 -14.15
C ASP A 61 -9.67 -5.65 -13.89
N PRO A 62 -10.45 -6.74 -13.99
CA PRO A 62 -11.89 -6.70 -13.72
C PRO A 62 -12.29 -6.21 -12.32
N HIS A 63 -11.36 -6.26 -11.35
CA HIS A 63 -11.56 -5.77 -9.99
C HIS A 63 -11.10 -4.31 -9.80
N GLY A 64 -10.59 -3.68 -10.87
CA GLY A 64 -10.12 -2.29 -10.85
C GLY A 64 -8.68 -2.12 -10.35
N LYS A 65 -7.92 -3.20 -10.15
CA LYS A 65 -6.51 -3.13 -9.77
C LYS A 65 -5.67 -2.74 -10.99
N PRO A 66 -4.86 -1.67 -10.93
CA PRO A 66 -4.03 -1.26 -12.06
C PRO A 66 -2.87 -2.22 -12.28
N PHE A 67 -2.51 -2.42 -13.56
CA PHE A 67 -1.35 -3.20 -13.98
C PHE A 67 -0.62 -2.53 -15.15
N LEU A 68 0.61 -2.99 -15.42
CA LEU A 68 1.47 -2.54 -16.50
C LEU A 68 1.27 -3.46 -17.72
N PRO A 69 0.55 -3.06 -18.78
CA PRO A 69 0.24 -3.96 -19.90
C PRO A 69 1.48 -4.43 -20.66
N HIS A 70 2.55 -3.60 -20.67
CA HIS A 70 3.81 -3.90 -21.33
C HIS A 70 4.85 -4.60 -20.43
N ARG A 71 4.52 -4.82 -19.17
CA ARG A 71 5.36 -5.47 -18.17
C ARG A 71 4.51 -6.43 -17.29
N PRO A 72 3.83 -7.42 -17.92
CA PRO A 72 2.90 -8.31 -17.21
C PRO A 72 3.58 -9.16 -16.13
N GLU A 73 4.90 -9.32 -16.20
CA GLU A 73 5.71 -10.00 -15.19
C GLU A 73 5.85 -9.18 -13.89
N LEU A 74 5.60 -7.87 -13.93
CA LEU A 74 5.68 -7.00 -12.77
C LEU A 74 4.32 -6.76 -12.15
N ALA A 75 4.09 -7.34 -10.98
CA ALA A 75 2.97 -6.99 -10.13
C ALA A 75 3.33 -5.80 -9.23
N PHE A 76 2.40 -4.89 -9.04
CA PHE A 76 2.58 -3.79 -8.11
C PHE A 76 1.29 -3.46 -7.35
N ASN A 77 1.44 -2.76 -6.24
CA ASN A 77 0.33 -2.17 -5.51
C ASN A 77 0.74 -0.83 -4.90
N LEU A 78 -0.20 0.10 -4.85
CA LEU A 78 -0.04 1.45 -4.33
C LEU A 78 -0.98 1.68 -3.17
N SER A 79 -0.51 2.35 -2.13
CA SER A 79 -1.33 2.87 -1.04
C SER A 79 -0.87 4.27 -0.65
N HIS A 80 -1.73 5.05 0.01
CA HIS A 80 -1.39 6.38 0.48
C HIS A 80 -2.18 6.74 1.74
N SER A 81 -1.56 7.47 2.63
CA SER A 81 -2.17 8.03 3.84
C SER A 81 -1.48 9.33 4.22
N ASP A 82 -2.26 10.37 4.54
CA ASP A 82 -1.81 11.64 5.13
C ASP A 82 -0.46 12.18 4.62
N GLY A 83 -0.38 12.41 3.30
CA GLY A 83 0.79 13.03 2.68
C GLY A 83 1.90 12.07 2.26
N VAL A 84 1.74 10.75 2.50
CA VAL A 84 2.73 9.73 2.13
C VAL A 84 2.11 8.73 1.15
N VAL A 85 2.91 8.23 0.22
CA VAL A 85 2.57 7.14 -0.70
C VAL A 85 3.54 5.97 -0.51
N ALA A 86 3.01 4.75 -0.63
CA ALA A 86 3.78 3.51 -0.63
C ALA A 86 3.54 2.74 -1.93
N LEU A 87 4.59 2.10 -2.43
CA LEU A 87 4.58 1.20 -3.57
C LEU A 87 5.24 -0.13 -3.17
N THR A 88 4.58 -1.22 -3.47
CA THR A 88 5.22 -2.55 -3.49
C THR A 88 5.25 -3.06 -4.92
N LEU A 89 6.41 -3.57 -5.35
CA LEU A 89 6.67 -4.09 -6.68
C LEU A 89 7.31 -5.48 -6.59
N SER A 90 6.83 -6.45 -7.39
CA SER A 90 7.36 -7.81 -7.44
C SER A 90 7.31 -8.40 -8.85
N ASP A 91 8.32 -9.21 -9.19
CA ASP A 91 8.34 -10.08 -10.37
C ASP A 91 8.00 -11.55 -10.03
N ALA A 92 7.59 -11.81 -8.80
CA ALA A 92 7.34 -13.16 -8.30
C ALA A 92 5.86 -13.36 -7.89
N GLY A 93 4.94 -12.68 -8.58
CA GLY A 93 3.51 -12.82 -8.39
C GLY A 93 2.85 -11.63 -7.68
N ALA A 94 1.56 -11.77 -7.43
CA ALA A 94 0.71 -10.71 -6.91
C ALA A 94 1.18 -10.15 -5.56
N VAL A 95 1.09 -8.84 -5.42
CA VAL A 95 1.43 -8.10 -4.20
C VAL A 95 0.30 -7.16 -3.78
N GLY A 96 0.25 -6.89 -2.50
CA GLY A 96 -0.57 -5.84 -1.90
C GLY A 96 0.24 -5.06 -0.88
N CYS A 97 -0.05 -3.79 -0.72
CA CYS A 97 0.51 -3.00 0.37
C CYS A 97 -0.52 -2.05 0.94
N ASP A 98 -0.33 -1.72 2.20
CA ASP A 98 -1.06 -0.64 2.83
C ASP A 98 -0.13 0.18 3.70
N ILE A 99 -0.41 1.48 3.78
CA ILE A 99 0.29 2.43 4.64
C ILE A 99 -0.74 3.29 5.34
N GLU A 100 -0.60 3.42 6.67
CA GLU A 100 -1.45 4.29 7.45
C GLU A 100 -0.62 5.08 8.48
N ARG A 101 -1.01 6.34 8.66
CA ARG A 101 -0.47 7.13 9.76
C ARG A 101 -1.19 6.77 11.05
N ILE A 102 -0.43 6.38 12.07
CA ILE A 102 -0.97 6.07 13.40
C ILE A 102 -1.49 7.37 14.03
N ARG A 103 -2.80 7.46 14.13
CA ARG A 103 -3.49 8.66 14.66
C ARG A 103 -4.68 8.26 15.52
N PRO A 104 -5.10 9.10 16.45
CA PRO A 104 -6.31 8.88 17.21
C PRO A 104 -7.52 8.69 16.30
N ARG A 105 -8.30 7.63 16.53
CA ARG A 105 -9.53 7.32 15.79
C ARG A 105 -10.58 6.85 16.79
N ARG A 106 -11.53 7.71 17.12
CA ARG A 106 -12.54 7.39 18.13
C ARG A 106 -13.35 6.13 17.84
N SER A 107 -13.58 5.83 16.58
CA SER A 107 -14.35 4.66 16.12
C SER A 107 -13.56 3.35 16.02
N TRP A 108 -12.26 3.34 16.32
CA TRP A 108 -11.43 2.14 16.15
C TRP A 108 -11.93 0.91 16.91
N PRO A 109 -12.47 1.00 18.16
CA PRO A 109 -12.96 -0.18 18.85
C PRO A 109 -14.18 -0.80 18.18
N SER A 110 -15.08 0.04 17.61
CA SER A 110 -16.25 -0.44 16.86
C SER A 110 -15.86 -1.07 15.53
N LEU A 111 -14.86 -0.51 14.85
CA LEU A 111 -14.31 -1.07 13.62
C LEU A 111 -13.61 -2.40 13.87
N ALA A 112 -12.81 -2.50 14.93
CA ALA A 112 -12.18 -3.75 15.32
C ALA A 112 -13.22 -4.85 15.57
N ARG A 113 -14.28 -4.55 16.31
CA ARG A 113 -15.38 -5.51 16.55
C ARG A 113 -16.10 -5.94 15.27
N ALA A 114 -16.23 -5.05 14.30
CA ALA A 114 -16.92 -5.34 13.04
C ALA A 114 -16.08 -6.13 12.04
N ILE A 115 -14.76 -5.96 12.05
CA ILE A 115 -13.88 -6.40 10.97
C ILE A 115 -12.89 -7.49 11.41
N PHE A 116 -12.41 -7.44 12.65
CA PHE A 116 -11.36 -8.35 13.13
C PHE A 116 -11.96 -9.65 13.66
N SER A 117 -11.20 -10.74 13.49
CA SER A 117 -11.58 -12.03 14.05
C SER A 117 -11.61 -11.99 15.59
N GLU A 118 -12.26 -12.96 16.21
CA GLU A 118 -12.28 -13.10 17.68
C GLU A 118 -10.87 -13.18 18.26
N GLU A 119 -9.96 -13.90 17.59
CA GLU A 119 -8.56 -14.04 18.04
C GLU A 119 -7.81 -12.69 17.96
N GLU A 120 -8.02 -11.90 16.91
CA GLU A 120 -7.43 -10.57 16.77
C GLU A 120 -8.02 -9.59 17.80
N GLN A 121 -9.30 -9.67 18.07
CA GLN A 121 -9.94 -8.87 19.11
C GLN A 121 -9.44 -9.24 20.50
N ALA A 122 -9.25 -10.54 20.79
CA ALA A 122 -8.66 -11.02 22.03
C ALA A 122 -7.23 -10.55 22.20
N MET A 123 -6.43 -10.62 21.14
CA MET A 123 -5.06 -10.11 21.12
C MET A 123 -5.01 -8.59 21.45
N LEU A 124 -5.86 -7.78 20.80
CA LEU A 124 -5.94 -6.34 21.10
C LEU A 124 -6.36 -6.06 22.54
N SER A 125 -7.33 -6.82 23.05
CA SER A 125 -7.87 -6.64 24.40
C SER A 125 -6.85 -6.99 25.50
N ALA A 126 -5.94 -7.92 25.22
CA ALA A 126 -4.87 -8.32 26.12
C ALA A 126 -3.73 -7.29 26.25
N LEU A 127 -3.65 -6.33 25.31
CA LEU A 127 -2.62 -5.30 25.35
C LEU A 127 -2.94 -4.19 26.35
N PRO A 128 -1.93 -3.52 26.91
CA PRO A 128 -2.09 -2.24 27.63
C PRO A 128 -2.81 -1.21 26.76
N GLU A 129 -3.56 -0.31 27.37
CA GLU A 129 -4.43 0.66 26.67
C GLU A 129 -3.65 1.47 25.62
N GLU A 130 -2.47 1.96 25.95
CA GLU A 130 -1.59 2.75 25.09
C GLU A 130 -1.08 1.97 23.86
N ALA A 131 -1.00 0.65 23.94
CA ALA A 131 -0.55 -0.21 22.85
C ALA A 131 -1.69 -0.63 21.89
N ARG A 132 -2.96 -0.49 22.31
CA ARG A 132 -4.10 -0.98 21.52
C ARG A 132 -4.30 -0.24 20.21
N LEU A 133 -4.17 1.07 20.22
CA LEU A 133 -4.36 1.88 19.00
C LEU A 133 -3.26 1.59 17.95
N PRO A 134 -1.96 1.54 18.28
CA PRO A 134 -0.94 1.08 17.33
C PRO A 134 -1.21 -0.34 16.81
N ALA A 135 -1.59 -1.27 17.67
CA ALA A 135 -1.91 -2.65 17.26
C ALA A 135 -3.16 -2.71 16.37
N PHE A 136 -4.17 -1.86 16.61
CA PHE A 136 -5.31 -1.73 15.71
C PHE A 136 -4.85 -1.33 14.29
N TRP A 137 -3.98 -0.31 14.16
CA TRP A 137 -3.48 0.11 12.86
C TRP A 137 -2.63 -0.97 12.19
N GLN A 138 -1.86 -1.74 12.96
CA GLN A 138 -1.11 -2.89 12.46
C GLN A 138 -2.06 -3.95 11.87
N CYS A 139 -3.08 -4.35 12.60
CA CYS A 139 -4.09 -5.31 12.11
C CYS A 139 -4.82 -4.78 10.87
N TRP A 140 -5.20 -3.50 10.89
CA TRP A 140 -5.88 -2.84 9.78
C TRP A 140 -5.04 -2.88 8.50
N THR A 141 -3.80 -2.39 8.54
CA THR A 141 -2.92 -2.34 7.36
C THR A 141 -2.60 -3.73 6.83
N ARG A 142 -2.43 -4.73 7.70
CA ARG A 142 -2.21 -6.12 7.29
C ARG A 142 -3.41 -6.68 6.53
N ARG A 143 -4.64 -6.41 6.99
CA ARG A 143 -5.87 -6.83 6.31
C ARG A 143 -6.03 -6.16 4.96
N GLU A 144 -5.84 -4.85 4.89
CA GLU A 144 -5.88 -4.09 3.64
C GLU A 144 -4.82 -4.60 2.64
N ALA A 145 -3.59 -4.85 3.07
CA ALA A 145 -2.54 -5.40 2.22
C ALA A 145 -2.91 -6.78 1.67
N LEU A 146 -3.52 -7.65 2.48
CA LEU A 146 -3.98 -8.97 2.07
C LEU A 146 -5.09 -8.87 1.01
N LEU A 147 -6.09 -7.99 1.21
CA LEU A 147 -7.15 -7.76 0.24
C LEU A 147 -6.61 -7.21 -1.08
N LYS A 148 -5.75 -6.20 -1.02
CA LYS A 148 -5.13 -5.59 -2.19
C LYS A 148 -4.25 -6.58 -2.98
N GLN A 149 -3.62 -7.53 -2.29
CA GLN A 149 -2.87 -8.59 -2.96
C GLN A 149 -3.77 -9.45 -3.84
N ARG A 150 -4.99 -9.76 -3.36
CA ARG A 150 -5.98 -10.57 -4.06
C ARG A 150 -6.79 -9.81 -5.12
N GLY A 151 -6.68 -8.48 -5.15
CA GLY A 151 -7.56 -7.63 -5.96
C GLY A 151 -8.98 -7.55 -5.42
N ALA A 152 -9.18 -7.91 -4.14
CA ALA A 152 -10.49 -7.89 -3.51
C ALA A 152 -10.89 -6.45 -3.10
N ALA A 153 -12.18 -6.20 -3.04
CA ALA A 153 -12.71 -4.89 -2.70
C ALA A 153 -12.80 -4.68 -1.18
N VAL A 154 -12.79 -3.41 -0.76
CA VAL A 154 -12.76 -3.02 0.68
C VAL A 154 -13.94 -3.60 1.49
N TRP A 155 -15.12 -3.79 0.90
CA TRP A 155 -16.25 -4.41 1.60
C TRP A 155 -16.03 -5.90 1.95
N GLU A 156 -15.06 -6.54 1.31
CA GLU A 156 -14.67 -7.92 1.61
C GLU A 156 -13.79 -8.02 2.87
N LEU A 157 -13.44 -6.88 3.50
CA LEU A 157 -12.77 -6.85 4.81
C LEU A 157 -13.49 -7.68 5.88
N LEU A 158 -14.82 -7.70 5.85
CA LEU A 158 -15.64 -8.49 6.76
C LEU A 158 -15.48 -10.01 6.57
N GLN A 159 -15.02 -10.43 5.39
CA GLN A 159 -14.82 -11.83 5.01
C GLN A 159 -13.34 -12.18 4.84
N ALA A 160 -12.45 -11.20 5.09
CA ALA A 160 -11.02 -11.43 4.93
C ALA A 160 -10.53 -12.51 5.92
N PRO A 161 -9.65 -13.42 5.49
CA PRO A 161 -9.03 -14.39 6.39
C PRO A 161 -8.34 -13.70 7.57
N ALA A 162 -8.23 -14.42 8.67
CA ALA A 162 -7.47 -13.94 9.82
C ALA A 162 -6.02 -13.65 9.41
N ILE A 163 -5.50 -12.49 9.80
CA ILE A 163 -4.12 -12.08 9.47
C ILE A 163 -3.08 -12.78 10.34
N LEU A 164 -3.50 -13.43 11.43
CA LEU A 164 -2.63 -14.22 12.29
C LEU A 164 -2.19 -15.52 11.61
N THR A 165 -3.04 -16.07 10.73
CA THR A 165 -2.78 -17.28 9.95
C THR A 165 -3.10 -17.02 8.48
N PRO A 166 -2.21 -16.33 7.72
CA PRO A 166 -2.45 -16.09 6.30
C PRO A 166 -2.53 -17.43 5.55
N PRO A 167 -3.26 -17.47 4.43
CA PRO A 167 -3.36 -18.67 3.60
C PRO A 167 -2.00 -19.20 3.13
N GLU A 168 -1.93 -20.49 2.83
CA GLU A 168 -0.71 -21.10 2.29
C GLU A 168 -0.22 -20.38 1.02
N GLY A 169 1.08 -20.19 0.92
CA GLY A 169 1.70 -19.47 -0.20
C GLY A 169 1.55 -17.95 -0.13
N VAL A 170 0.94 -17.42 0.92
CA VAL A 170 0.80 -15.98 1.15
C VAL A 170 1.64 -15.55 2.35
N PHE A 171 2.49 -14.57 2.13
CA PHE A 171 3.40 -14.02 3.14
C PHE A 171 3.00 -12.60 3.48
N LEU A 172 2.81 -12.34 4.76
CA LEU A 172 2.39 -11.05 5.30
C LEU A 172 3.45 -10.54 6.25
N SER A 173 3.95 -9.34 6.00
CA SER A 173 4.94 -8.67 6.84
C SER A 173 4.56 -7.22 7.03
N ASP A 174 4.99 -6.64 8.13
CA ASP A 174 4.79 -5.23 8.41
C ASP A 174 5.99 -4.61 9.12
N CYS A 175 6.05 -3.30 9.09
CA CYS A 175 6.99 -2.52 9.88
C CYS A 175 6.36 -1.20 10.29
N ARG A 176 6.96 -0.59 11.31
CA ARG A 176 6.63 0.75 11.75
C ARG A 176 7.86 1.66 11.55
N VAL A 177 7.63 2.80 10.91
CA VAL A 177 8.63 3.85 10.75
C VAL A 177 8.02 5.13 11.27
N GLU A 178 8.54 5.62 12.40
CA GLU A 178 7.96 6.76 13.12
C GLU A 178 6.49 6.52 13.47
N ASP A 179 5.58 7.31 12.89
CA ASP A 179 4.14 7.21 13.04
C ASP A 179 3.44 6.50 11.86
N LEU A 180 4.22 5.95 10.94
CA LEU A 180 3.70 5.20 9.79
C LEU A 180 3.69 3.70 10.06
N GLN A 181 2.54 3.07 9.92
CA GLN A 181 2.39 1.62 9.89
C GLN A 181 2.28 1.18 8.43
N ILE A 182 3.15 0.26 8.03
CA ILE A 182 3.25 -0.25 6.66
C ILE A 182 3.09 -1.77 6.69
N ALA A 183 2.25 -2.31 5.81
CA ALA A 183 2.11 -3.75 5.64
C ALA A 183 2.24 -4.14 4.17
N VAL A 184 2.82 -5.31 3.94
CA VAL A 184 3.02 -5.91 2.62
C VAL A 184 2.54 -7.34 2.63
N CYS A 185 1.79 -7.72 1.61
CA CYS A 185 1.37 -9.07 1.33
C CYS A 185 1.92 -9.50 -0.03
N ALA A 186 2.57 -10.68 -0.10
CA ALA A 186 3.22 -11.18 -1.30
C ALA A 186 3.10 -12.69 -1.44
N CYS A 187 3.35 -13.22 -2.64
CA CYS A 187 3.44 -14.66 -2.91
C CYS A 187 4.83 -15.24 -2.60
N VAL A 188 5.74 -14.43 -2.14
CA VAL A 188 7.11 -14.82 -1.74
C VAL A 188 7.42 -14.31 -0.34
N PRO A 189 8.35 -14.97 0.40
CA PRO A 189 8.74 -14.51 1.73
C PRO A 189 9.19 -13.04 1.74
N CYS A 190 8.56 -12.23 2.58
CA CYS A 190 8.79 -10.79 2.67
C CYS A 190 9.20 -10.35 4.09
N LYS A 191 10.05 -11.15 4.75
CA LYS A 191 10.55 -10.83 6.11
C LYS A 191 11.37 -9.54 6.12
N ASP A 192 11.34 -8.87 7.28
CA ASP A 192 12.17 -7.68 7.55
C ASP A 192 11.98 -6.54 6.53
N ILE A 193 10.75 -6.25 6.13
CA ILE A 193 10.48 -5.17 5.16
C ILE A 193 11.02 -3.81 5.61
N GLY A 194 11.10 -3.56 6.91
CA GLY A 194 11.69 -2.33 7.45
C GLY A 194 13.16 -2.14 7.07
N LYS A 195 13.93 -3.21 6.95
CA LYS A 195 15.33 -3.17 6.48
C LYS A 195 15.46 -3.02 4.96
N ARG A 196 14.38 -3.29 4.21
CA ARG A 196 14.32 -3.23 2.75
C ARG A 196 13.55 -2.02 2.25
N LEU A 197 13.07 -1.19 3.16
CA LEU A 197 12.29 -0.01 2.82
C LEU A 197 13.17 1.02 2.12
N GLU A 198 12.80 1.35 0.91
CA GLU A 198 13.44 2.39 0.11
C GLU A 198 12.68 3.71 0.31
N SER A 199 13.39 4.81 0.56
CA SER A 199 12.80 6.14 0.63
C SER A 199 13.07 6.91 -0.66
N LEU A 200 12.02 7.28 -1.38
CA LEU A 200 12.11 8.10 -2.58
C LEU A 200 11.99 9.58 -2.19
N THR A 201 13.04 10.31 -2.42
CA THR A 201 13.11 11.77 -2.17
C THR A 201 13.16 12.55 -3.47
N LEU A 202 12.98 13.87 -3.39
CA LEU A 202 13.12 14.76 -4.56
C LEU A 202 14.51 14.64 -5.20
N ALA A 203 15.56 14.42 -4.40
CA ALA A 203 16.92 14.26 -4.89
C ALA A 203 17.12 12.96 -5.71
N SER A 204 16.23 11.99 -5.54
CA SER A 204 16.25 10.72 -6.27
C SER A 204 15.53 10.79 -7.62
N LEU A 205 14.74 11.84 -7.87
CA LEU A 205 13.96 12.05 -9.08
C LEU A 205 14.77 12.78 -10.17
#